data_c55dda9a5ac9642cc62a6b71d23cd9ad
#
_entry.id   c55dda9a5ac9642cc62a6b71d23cd9ad
#
_cell.length_a   1.000
_cell.length_b   1.000
_cell.length_c   1.000
_cell.angle_alpha   90.00
_cell.angle_beta   90.00
_cell.angle_gamma   90.00
#
_symmetry.space_group_name_H-M   'P 1'
#
loop_
_entity.id
_entity.type
_entity.pdbx_description
1 polymer ?
#
loop_
_entity_poly.entity_id
_entity_poly.type
_entity_poly.pdbx_seq_one_letter_code
_entity_poly.pdbx_strand_id
1 'polypeptide(L)'
;MSIRYVNVDCILHSDNVLSEAIDFLRSNVFCLWEEVSVDSSSFGLETNLVNSKTPEEDILEFVRLFESLPPDLRRLIDLCTEKTFDIGFEGGVSENVLDTTLSASMIEKIHEFGFSVPIRIYPAAEEHK
;
A
#
# COMPACT_ATOMS: atom_id res chain seq x y z
N MET A 1 -26.23 -4.04 -2.57
CA MET A 1 -25.00 -3.25 -2.43
C MET A 1 -23.90 -3.84 -3.27
N SER A 2 -23.16 -3.00 -3.98
CA SER A 2 -22.02 -3.44 -4.75
C SER A 2 -20.77 -3.48 -3.88
N ILE A 3 -19.84 -4.38 -4.22
CA ILE A 3 -18.49 -4.39 -3.65
C ILE A 3 -17.79 -3.12 -4.16
N ARG A 4 -17.11 -2.42 -3.29
CA ARG A 4 -16.37 -1.22 -3.67
C ARG A 4 -14.92 -1.29 -3.20
N TYR A 5 -14.05 -0.66 -3.97
CA TYR A 5 -12.67 -0.47 -3.57
C TYR A 5 -12.57 0.55 -2.43
N VAL A 6 -11.77 0.27 -1.43
CA VAL A 6 -11.54 1.16 -0.30
C VAL A 6 -10.16 1.81 -0.38
N ASN A 7 -9.10 1.01 -0.31
CA ASN A 7 -7.74 1.55 -0.27
C ASN A 7 -6.68 0.47 -0.53
N VAL A 8 -5.45 0.93 -0.65
CA VAL A 8 -4.25 0.11 -0.53
C VAL A 8 -3.42 0.67 0.62
N ASP A 9 -3.12 -0.16 1.60
CA ASP A 9 -2.15 0.16 2.64
C ASP A 9 -0.80 -0.44 2.27
N CYS A 10 0.25 0.39 2.29
CA CYS A 10 1.60 -0.07 2.09
C CYS A 10 2.24 -0.35 3.45
N ILE A 11 2.56 -1.61 3.71
CA ILE A 11 3.13 -2.03 4.98
C ILE A 11 4.60 -2.40 4.77
N LEU A 12 5.46 -1.74 5.51
CA LEU A 12 6.91 -1.93 5.45
C LEU A 12 7.43 -2.32 6.83
N HIS A 13 8.25 -3.36 6.87
CA HIS A 13 9.00 -3.71 8.06
C HIS A 13 10.46 -3.95 7.70
N SER A 14 11.35 -3.44 8.53
CA SER A 14 12.79 -3.61 8.33
C SER A 14 13.49 -3.81 9.66
N ASP A 15 14.58 -4.59 9.63
CA ASP A 15 15.52 -4.69 10.74
C ASP A 15 16.54 -3.54 10.72
N ASN A 16 16.32 -2.56 9.84
CA ASN A 16 17.13 -1.36 9.72
C ASN A 16 16.28 -0.12 10.03
N VAL A 17 16.94 1.03 10.16
CA VAL A 17 16.25 2.31 10.37
C VAL A 17 15.67 2.78 9.04
N LEU A 18 14.34 2.84 8.94
CA LEU A 18 13.61 3.29 7.76
C LEU A 18 13.26 4.78 7.78
N SER A 19 13.43 5.44 8.92
CA SER A 19 12.87 6.78 9.16
C SER A 19 13.28 7.81 8.11
N GLU A 20 14.52 7.78 7.63
CA GLU A 20 14.98 8.74 6.62
C GLU A 20 14.23 8.59 5.29
N ALA A 21 14.00 7.35 4.84
CA ALA A 21 13.25 7.09 3.62
C ALA A 21 11.79 7.54 3.78
N ILE A 22 11.18 7.22 4.92
CA ILE A 22 9.78 7.62 5.19
C ILE A 22 9.67 9.14 5.31
N ASP A 23 10.61 9.80 5.98
CA ASP A 23 10.62 11.27 6.10
C ASP A 23 10.67 11.94 4.72
N PHE A 24 11.43 11.39 3.79
CA PHE A 24 11.47 11.87 2.41
C PHE A 24 10.10 11.82 1.74
N LEU A 25 9.29 10.82 2.08
CA LEU A 25 7.98 10.59 1.47
C LEU A 25 6.82 11.27 2.20
N ARG A 26 7.02 11.79 3.41
CA ARG A 26 5.93 12.24 4.30
C ARG A 26 4.99 13.29 3.71
N SER A 27 5.47 14.13 2.81
CA SER A 27 4.61 15.12 2.16
C SER A 27 3.66 14.53 1.12
N ASN A 28 3.88 13.28 0.73
CA ASN A 28 3.14 12.60 -0.34
C ASN A 28 2.39 11.35 0.13
N VAL A 29 2.45 11.03 1.43
CA VAL A 29 1.76 9.87 2.00
C VAL A 29 1.17 10.22 3.35
N PHE A 30 0.14 9.48 3.76
CA PHE A 30 -0.32 9.45 5.14
C PHE A 30 0.38 8.29 5.85
N CYS A 31 1.00 8.57 6.99
CA CYS A 31 1.51 7.53 7.86
C CYS A 31 0.39 7.14 8.82
N LEU A 32 -0.19 5.96 8.61
CA LEU A 32 -1.32 5.46 9.40
C LEU A 32 -0.86 5.03 10.79
N TRP A 33 0.32 4.43 10.86
CA TRP A 33 0.95 4.02 12.11
C TRP A 33 2.44 3.84 11.88
N GLU A 34 3.21 3.93 12.96
CA GLU A 34 4.64 3.65 12.95
C GLU A 34 5.08 3.02 14.27
N GLU A 35 6.00 2.08 14.19
CA GLU A 35 6.65 1.47 15.33
C GLU A 35 8.14 1.47 15.06
N VAL A 36 8.88 2.28 15.81
CA VAL A 36 10.34 2.42 15.64
C VAL A 36 11.02 2.05 16.95
N SER A 37 11.96 1.11 16.86
CA SER A 37 12.82 0.73 17.97
C SER A 37 14.28 0.88 17.54
N VAL A 38 15.20 0.51 18.44
CA VAL A 38 16.64 0.65 18.19
C VAL A 38 17.09 -0.19 16.99
N ASP A 39 16.46 -1.34 16.77
CA ASP A 39 16.88 -2.35 15.81
C ASP A 39 15.83 -2.75 14.79
N SER A 40 14.69 -2.08 14.78
CA SER A 40 13.64 -2.35 13.79
C SER A 40 12.72 -1.17 13.56
N SER A 41 12.08 -1.15 12.40
CA SER A 41 11.11 -0.12 12.02
C SER A 41 9.96 -0.76 11.27
N SER A 42 8.74 -0.33 11.58
CA SER A 42 7.52 -0.75 10.85
C SER A 42 6.66 0.47 10.57
N PHE A 43 6.10 0.53 9.36
CA PHE A 43 5.25 1.63 8.92
C PHE A 43 4.06 1.12 8.13
N GLY A 44 2.90 1.72 8.37
CA GLY A 44 1.73 1.57 7.50
C GLY A 44 1.44 2.90 6.83
N LEU A 45 1.44 2.90 5.51
CA LEU A 45 1.30 4.11 4.68
C LEU A 45 0.08 4.03 3.78
N GLU A 46 -0.51 5.18 3.50
CA GLU A 46 -1.57 5.34 2.52
C GLU A 46 -1.21 6.49 1.60
N THR A 47 -1.64 6.46 0.33
CA THR A 47 -1.37 7.56 -0.59
C THR A 47 -2.20 8.79 -0.26
N ASN A 48 -1.74 9.97 -0.70
CA ASN A 48 -2.51 11.22 -0.62
C ASN A 48 -3.44 11.40 -1.83
N LEU A 49 -3.56 10.39 -2.69
CA LEU A 49 -4.43 10.51 -3.86
C LEU A 49 -5.88 10.70 -3.44
N VAL A 50 -6.51 11.71 -4.04
CA VAL A 50 -7.93 11.98 -3.85
C VAL A 50 -8.68 11.33 -5.01
N ASN A 51 -9.74 10.57 -4.71
CA ASN A 51 -10.58 9.92 -5.71
C ASN A 51 -9.89 8.81 -6.51
N SER A 52 -8.91 8.13 -5.96
CA SER A 52 -8.42 6.90 -6.59
C SER A 52 -9.56 5.88 -6.63
N LYS A 53 -9.70 5.21 -7.77
CA LYS A 53 -10.85 4.32 -8.04
C LYS A 53 -10.44 2.86 -8.14
N THR A 54 -9.15 2.59 -8.27
CA THR A 54 -8.63 1.24 -8.44
C THR A 54 -7.37 1.04 -7.60
N PRO A 55 -7.12 -0.21 -7.19
CA PRO A 55 -5.87 -0.53 -6.50
C PRO A 55 -4.63 -0.15 -7.31
N GLU A 56 -4.69 -0.31 -8.62
CA GLU A 56 -3.53 0.00 -9.47
C GLU A 56 -3.13 1.48 -9.39
N GLU A 57 -4.10 2.39 -9.29
CA GLU A 57 -3.80 3.82 -9.14
C GLU A 57 -2.97 4.09 -7.89
N ASP A 58 -3.35 3.51 -6.76
CA ASP A 58 -2.64 3.70 -5.50
C ASP A 58 -1.28 3.00 -5.51
N ILE A 59 -1.21 1.78 -6.02
CA ILE A 59 0.06 1.05 -6.12
C ILE A 59 1.02 1.80 -7.05
N LEU A 60 0.53 2.31 -8.17
CA LEU A 60 1.36 3.10 -9.09
C LEU A 60 1.94 4.33 -8.40
N GLU A 61 1.16 5.02 -7.58
CA GLU A 61 1.66 6.16 -6.83
C GLU A 61 2.76 5.75 -5.85
N PHE A 62 2.60 4.67 -5.11
CA PHE A 62 3.68 4.16 -4.25
C PHE A 62 4.94 3.82 -5.06
N VAL A 63 4.79 3.15 -6.18
CA VAL A 63 5.93 2.81 -7.06
C VAL A 63 6.64 4.07 -7.52
N ARG A 64 5.90 5.09 -7.96
CA ARG A 64 6.48 6.37 -8.38
C ARG A 64 7.24 7.04 -7.25
N LEU A 65 6.67 7.02 -6.04
CA LEU A 65 7.32 7.61 -4.86
C LEU A 65 8.60 6.87 -4.52
N PHE A 66 8.60 5.55 -4.54
CA PHE A 66 9.81 4.76 -4.29
C PHE A 66 10.86 4.99 -5.37
N GLU A 67 10.46 5.09 -6.63
CA GLU A 67 11.37 5.39 -7.72
C GLU A 67 11.97 6.80 -7.64
N SER A 68 11.30 7.72 -6.94
CA SER A 68 11.79 9.09 -6.72
C SER A 68 12.82 9.20 -5.60
N LEU A 69 12.98 8.16 -4.78
CA LEU A 69 13.93 8.18 -3.69
C LEU A 69 15.38 8.21 -4.21
N PRO A 70 16.27 8.96 -3.54
CA PRO A 70 17.70 8.82 -3.80
C PRO A 70 18.16 7.37 -3.61
N PRO A 71 19.21 6.92 -4.31
CA PRO A 71 19.62 5.51 -4.28
C PRO A 71 19.90 4.94 -2.90
N ASP A 72 20.46 5.70 -1.99
CA ASP A 72 20.74 5.27 -0.61
C ASP A 72 19.44 5.09 0.20
N LEU A 73 18.45 5.95 0.01
CA LEU A 73 17.15 5.83 0.67
C LEU A 73 16.31 4.73 0.02
N ARG A 74 16.37 4.59 -1.30
CA ARG A 74 15.69 3.49 -1.99
C ARG A 74 16.20 2.14 -1.50
N ARG A 75 17.49 2.03 -1.24
CA ARG A 75 18.08 0.80 -0.70
C ARG A 75 17.44 0.39 0.63
N LEU A 76 17.06 1.35 1.47
CA LEU A 76 16.39 1.06 2.73
C LEU A 76 15.04 0.37 2.50
N ILE A 77 14.31 0.76 1.47
CA ILE A 77 13.08 0.09 1.08
C ILE A 77 13.38 -1.32 0.58
N ASP A 78 14.38 -1.47 -0.27
CA ASP A 78 14.77 -2.78 -0.82
C ASP A 78 15.19 -3.78 0.27
N LEU A 79 15.75 -3.29 1.37
CA LEU A 79 16.19 -4.11 2.50
C LEU A 79 15.08 -4.50 3.46
N CYS A 80 13.86 -4.00 3.27
CA CYS A 80 12.73 -4.39 4.11
C CYS A 80 12.51 -5.90 4.06
N THR A 81 12.23 -6.49 5.22
CA THR A 81 11.91 -7.91 5.34
C THR A 81 10.44 -8.19 5.06
N GLU A 82 9.57 -7.18 5.23
CA GLU A 82 8.18 -7.23 4.83
C GLU A 82 7.86 -6.02 3.96
N LYS A 83 7.28 -6.29 2.80
CA LYS A 83 6.80 -5.28 1.85
C LYS A 83 5.45 -5.76 1.31
N THR A 84 4.40 -5.07 1.67
CA THR A 84 3.04 -5.51 1.38
C THR A 84 2.19 -4.36 0.87
N PHE A 85 1.47 -4.59 -0.24
CA PHE A 85 0.35 -3.76 -0.66
C PHE A 85 -0.94 -4.47 -0.27
N ASP A 86 -1.54 -4.06 0.83
CA ASP A 86 -2.77 -4.66 1.35
C ASP A 86 -3.97 -3.96 0.69
N ILE A 87 -4.61 -4.65 -0.24
CA ILE A 87 -5.74 -4.11 -1.00
C ILE A 87 -7.03 -4.41 -0.26
N GLY A 88 -7.80 -3.36 0.06
CA GLY A 88 -9.06 -3.48 0.77
C GLY A 88 -10.27 -3.16 -0.12
N PHE A 89 -11.26 -4.03 -0.05
CA PHE A 89 -12.60 -3.84 -0.62
C PHE A 89 -13.63 -3.97 0.48
N GLU A 90 -14.80 -3.40 0.26
CA GLU A 90 -15.94 -3.47 1.19
C GLU A 90 -17.20 -3.89 0.44
N GLY A 91 -18.08 -4.62 1.09
CA GLY A 91 -19.37 -5.00 0.53
C GLY A 91 -19.47 -6.46 0.12
N GLY A 92 -18.92 -7.38 0.89
CA GLY A 92 -18.75 -8.79 0.55
C GLY A 92 -19.99 -9.60 0.21
N VAL A 93 -21.20 -9.01 0.23
CA VAL A 93 -22.45 -9.66 -0.22
C VAL A 93 -23.06 -8.79 -1.31
N SER A 94 -22.93 -9.22 -2.56
CA SER A 94 -23.46 -8.49 -3.70
C SER A 94 -23.74 -9.44 -4.84
N GLU A 95 -24.79 -9.17 -5.59
CA GLU A 95 -25.08 -9.87 -6.85
C GLU A 95 -24.23 -9.36 -8.01
N ASN A 96 -23.57 -8.21 -7.84
CA ASN A 96 -22.76 -7.61 -8.87
C ASN A 96 -21.31 -8.09 -8.77
N VAL A 97 -20.71 -8.28 -9.93
CA VAL A 97 -19.30 -8.64 -10.05
C VAL A 97 -18.47 -7.36 -9.88
N LEU A 98 -17.45 -7.45 -9.06
CA LEU A 98 -16.40 -6.41 -9.01
C LEU A 98 -15.31 -6.81 -10.00
N ASP A 99 -15.08 -5.97 -11.00
CA ASP A 99 -13.95 -6.12 -11.91
C ASP A 99 -12.88 -5.11 -11.59
N THR A 100 -11.68 -5.60 -11.34
CA THR A 100 -10.49 -4.77 -11.21
C THR A 100 -9.32 -5.54 -11.78
N THR A 101 -8.34 -4.81 -12.30
CA THR A 101 -7.21 -5.43 -12.97
C THR A 101 -5.92 -4.79 -12.49
N LEU A 102 -4.95 -5.64 -12.21
CA LEU A 102 -3.55 -5.23 -12.14
C LEU A 102 -2.93 -5.58 -13.49
N SER A 103 -2.45 -4.57 -14.21
CA SER A 103 -1.83 -4.78 -15.53
C SER A 103 -0.54 -5.59 -15.41
N ALA A 104 -0.13 -6.23 -16.51
CA ALA A 104 1.13 -6.96 -16.55
C ALA A 104 2.32 -6.07 -16.17
N SER A 105 2.33 -4.81 -16.61
CA SER A 105 3.39 -3.87 -16.24
C SER A 105 3.37 -3.55 -14.75
N MET A 106 2.19 -3.47 -14.12
CA MET A 106 2.10 -3.25 -12.68
C MET A 106 2.56 -4.47 -11.89
N ILE A 107 2.17 -5.67 -12.33
CA ILE A 107 2.65 -6.92 -11.71
C ILE A 107 4.18 -7.01 -11.78
N GLU A 108 4.76 -6.61 -12.91
CA GLU A 108 6.22 -6.56 -13.06
C GLU A 108 6.86 -5.60 -12.05
N LYS A 109 6.31 -4.41 -11.86
CA LYS A 109 6.80 -3.44 -10.89
C LYS A 109 6.66 -3.95 -9.45
N ILE A 110 5.53 -4.55 -9.12
CA ILE A 110 5.31 -5.17 -7.80
C ILE A 110 6.38 -6.24 -7.55
N HIS A 111 6.65 -7.05 -8.56
CA HIS A 111 7.68 -8.09 -8.46
C HIS A 111 9.08 -7.50 -8.30
N GLU A 112 9.44 -6.49 -9.10
CA GLU A 112 10.75 -5.83 -9.01
C GLU A 112 11.03 -5.28 -7.61
N PHE A 113 10.03 -4.68 -6.97
CA PHE A 113 10.16 -4.17 -5.61
C PHE A 113 10.02 -5.26 -4.54
N GLY A 114 9.59 -6.45 -4.92
CA GLY A 114 9.46 -7.58 -4.00
C GLY A 114 8.28 -7.48 -3.05
N PHE A 115 7.17 -6.88 -3.49
CA PHE A 115 5.97 -6.74 -2.68
C PHE A 115 5.05 -7.95 -2.78
N SER A 116 4.44 -8.31 -1.66
CA SER A 116 3.30 -9.22 -1.60
C SER A 116 2.01 -8.41 -1.66
N VAL A 117 0.95 -9.03 -2.20
CA VAL A 117 -0.33 -8.33 -2.42
C VAL A 117 -1.47 -9.18 -1.83
N PRO A 118 -1.77 -9.05 -0.54
CA PRO A 118 -2.99 -9.62 0.01
C PRO A 118 -4.21 -8.82 -0.46
N ILE A 119 -5.32 -9.51 -0.64
CA ILE A 119 -6.60 -8.89 -0.99
C ILE A 119 -7.58 -9.23 0.12
N ARG A 120 -8.19 -8.20 0.70
CA ARG A 120 -9.15 -8.33 1.79
C ARG A 120 -10.49 -7.76 1.37
N ILE A 121 -11.55 -8.52 1.61
CA ILE A 121 -12.91 -8.06 1.38
C ILE A 121 -13.58 -7.97 2.73
N TYR A 122 -13.87 -6.74 3.16
CA TYR A 122 -14.56 -6.50 4.41
C TYR A 122 -16.06 -6.60 4.21
N PRO A 123 -16.80 -7.11 5.20
CA PRO A 123 -18.25 -7.11 5.11
C PRO A 123 -18.77 -5.68 5.03
N ALA A 124 -19.90 -5.50 4.35
CA ALA A 124 -20.56 -4.21 4.31
C ALA A 124 -20.91 -3.79 5.75
N ALA A 125 -20.80 -2.48 6.02
CA ALA A 125 -21.23 -1.93 7.29
C ALA A 125 -22.71 -2.26 7.50
N GLU A 126 -23.06 -2.76 8.70
CA GLU A 126 -24.47 -3.01 9.03
C GLU A 126 -25.22 -1.69 9.05
N GLU A 127 -26.31 -1.66 8.30
CA GLU A 127 -27.24 -0.54 8.40
C GLU A 127 -28.03 -0.69 9.72
N HIS A 128 -27.85 0.27 10.60
CA HIS A 128 -28.68 0.36 11.78
C HIS A 128 -30.05 0.90 11.37
N LYS A 129 -31.02 0.06 11.51
CA LYS A 129 -32.39 0.44 11.22
C LYS A 129 -33.03 1.07 12.46
#